data_c7d917e41f6528b20f6aebb2764d6608
#
_entry.id   c7d917e41f6528b20f6aebb2764d6608
#
_cell.length_a   1.000
_cell.length_b   1.000
_cell.length_c   1.000
_cell.angle_alpha   90.00
_cell.angle_beta   90.00
_cell.angle_gamma   90.00
#
_symmetry.space_group_name_H-M   'P 1'
#
loop_
_entity.id
_entity.type
_entity.pdbx_description
1 polymer ?
#
loop_
_entity_poly.entity_id
_entity_poly.type
_entity_poly.pdbx_seq_one_letter_code
_entity_poly.pdbx_strand_id
1 'polypeptide(L)'
;YIAACYDEGNTGLTAVAAIIQHNTSGIMSRQEDGITRAKEMEGHVYTTWEMAVEQATIKQIMESDGGDFSKLKMVPYTVDDEIAGLKANMFDCVWVYEGWACQNAKIQDYPVNYFSFKDMDDVFDFYTPVIAANIEFAQANPEVAKAFLRAAKKGYEFAVQKPEDAAKILLEEVPELDADLVNASAS
;
A
#
# COMPACT_ATOMS: atom_id res chain seq x y z
N TYR A 1 9.38 -0.59 6.42
CA TYR A 1 9.70 0.78 6.88
C TYR A 1 10.43 0.77 8.22
N ILE A 2 9.95 0.12 9.29
CA ILE A 2 10.65 0.05 10.58
C ILE A 2 12.04 -0.55 10.39
N ALA A 3 12.20 -1.64 9.64
CA ALA A 3 13.51 -2.22 9.33
C ALA A 3 14.45 -1.23 8.61
N ALA A 4 13.93 -0.46 7.65
CA ALA A 4 14.71 0.57 6.97
C ALA A 4 15.18 1.67 7.94
N CYS A 5 14.35 2.08 8.90
CA CYS A 5 14.76 3.02 9.96
C CYS A 5 15.92 2.44 10.81
N TYR A 6 15.87 1.14 11.11
CA TYR A 6 16.95 0.47 11.85
C TYR A 6 18.25 0.40 11.06
N ASP A 7 18.19 0.15 9.76
CA ASP A 7 19.37 0.15 8.87
C ASP A 7 20.03 1.54 8.81
N GLU A 8 19.24 2.61 8.90
CA GLU A 8 19.70 4.00 8.97
C GLU A 8 20.18 4.41 10.38
N GLY A 9 20.18 3.49 11.34
CA GLY A 9 20.59 3.73 12.72
C GLY A 9 19.52 4.31 13.63
N ASN A 10 18.28 4.49 13.13
CA ASN A 10 17.14 4.93 13.94
C ASN A 10 16.45 3.73 14.59
N THR A 11 16.94 3.32 15.75
CA THR A 11 16.46 2.15 16.51
C THR A 11 15.42 2.50 17.57
N GLY A 12 14.97 3.75 17.61
CA GLY A 12 14.01 4.26 18.61
C GLY A 12 12.54 3.94 18.33
N LEU A 13 12.22 3.17 17.28
CA LEU A 13 10.85 2.84 16.87
C LEU A 13 10.55 1.35 17.07
N THR A 14 9.29 1.05 17.43
CA THR A 14 8.78 -0.32 17.46
C THR A 14 7.32 -0.38 17.02
N ALA A 15 6.90 -1.49 16.41
CA ALA A 15 5.48 -1.75 16.16
C ALA A 15 4.79 -2.13 17.47
N VAL A 16 3.65 -1.49 17.74
CA VAL A 16 2.84 -1.71 18.96
C VAL A 16 1.46 -2.29 18.67
N ALA A 17 1.00 -2.20 17.42
CA ALA A 17 -0.21 -2.87 16.96
C ALA A 17 -0.17 -3.10 15.44
N ALA A 18 -0.74 -4.21 14.98
CA ALA A 18 -1.07 -4.45 13.60
C ALA A 18 -2.52 -4.02 13.36
N ILE A 19 -2.77 -3.26 12.31
CA ILE A 19 -4.12 -2.84 11.92
C ILE A 19 -4.70 -3.86 10.94
N ILE A 20 -3.96 -4.19 9.88
CA ILE A 20 -4.31 -5.22 8.92
C ILE A 20 -3.25 -6.32 9.00
N GLN A 21 -3.72 -7.57 9.06
CA GLN A 21 -2.86 -8.74 9.29
C GLN A 21 -2.28 -9.34 8.01
N HIS A 22 -2.77 -8.91 6.85
CA HIS A 22 -2.30 -9.35 5.55
C HIS A 22 -1.91 -8.15 4.70
N ASN A 23 -0.87 -8.31 3.90
CA ASN A 23 -0.46 -7.27 2.97
C ASN A 23 -1.50 -7.15 1.83
N THR A 24 -2.04 -5.95 1.63
CA THR A 24 -3.02 -5.63 0.59
C THR A 24 -2.41 -4.86 -0.58
N SER A 25 -1.08 -4.76 -0.63
CA SER A 25 -0.39 -4.11 -1.74
C SER A 25 -0.01 -5.09 -2.86
N GLY A 26 0.16 -4.54 -4.04
CA GLY A 26 0.51 -5.29 -5.24
C GLY A 26 0.84 -4.35 -6.40
N ILE A 27 0.93 -4.91 -7.58
CA ILE A 27 1.17 -4.17 -8.82
C ILE A 27 -0.11 -4.04 -9.62
N MET A 28 -0.39 -2.81 -10.05
CA MET A 28 -1.44 -2.49 -11.02
C MET A 28 -0.81 -2.09 -12.36
N SER A 29 -1.44 -2.50 -13.46
CA SER A 29 -1.06 -2.12 -14.82
C SER A 29 -2.30 -1.94 -15.70
N ARG A 30 -2.14 -1.33 -16.89
CA ARG A 30 -3.22 -1.33 -17.89
C ARG A 30 -3.52 -2.77 -18.31
N GLN A 31 -4.80 -3.08 -18.52
CA GLN A 31 -5.20 -4.41 -18.96
C GLN A 31 -4.57 -4.80 -20.31
N GLU A 32 -4.45 -3.85 -21.22
CA GLU A 32 -3.90 -4.06 -22.56
C GLU A 32 -2.40 -4.40 -22.59
N ASP A 33 -1.64 -4.03 -21.53
CA ASP A 33 -0.22 -4.34 -21.42
C ASP A 33 0.02 -5.83 -21.07
N GLY A 34 -1.00 -6.54 -20.59
CA GLY A 34 -0.93 -7.95 -20.28
C GLY A 34 -0.05 -8.30 -19.08
N ILE A 35 0.30 -7.33 -18.24
CA ILE A 35 1.12 -7.55 -17.04
C ILE A 35 0.21 -8.10 -15.92
N THR A 36 0.15 -9.42 -15.80
CA THR A 36 -0.69 -10.15 -14.82
C THR A 36 0.13 -10.84 -13.73
N ARG A 37 1.47 -10.84 -13.87
CA ARG A 37 2.44 -11.42 -12.94
C ARG A 37 3.78 -10.68 -13.03
N ALA A 38 4.62 -10.84 -12.01
CA ALA A 38 5.86 -10.07 -11.88
C ALA A 38 6.85 -10.23 -13.03
N LYS A 39 7.00 -11.43 -13.59
CA LYS A 39 7.88 -11.67 -14.76
C LYS A 39 7.50 -10.83 -15.97
N GLU A 40 6.23 -10.54 -16.17
CA GLU A 40 5.74 -9.79 -17.33
C GLU A 40 6.06 -8.29 -17.25
N MET A 41 6.60 -7.83 -16.13
CA MET A 41 7.11 -6.46 -15.99
C MET A 41 8.42 -6.21 -16.77
N GLU A 42 9.08 -7.26 -17.29
CA GLU A 42 10.29 -7.12 -18.13
C GLU A 42 10.06 -6.20 -19.33
N GLY A 43 10.91 -5.21 -19.50
CA GLY A 43 10.85 -4.26 -20.61
C GLY A 43 9.88 -3.11 -20.43
N HIS A 44 9.00 -3.19 -19.43
CA HIS A 44 8.02 -2.17 -19.09
C HIS A 44 8.57 -1.08 -18.18
N VAL A 45 7.82 0.02 -18.04
CA VAL A 45 8.15 1.17 -17.19
C VAL A 45 7.39 1.04 -15.87
N TYR A 46 8.14 0.95 -14.78
CA TYR A 46 7.62 0.99 -13.41
C TYR A 46 7.92 2.33 -12.77
N THR A 47 6.93 2.95 -12.15
CA THR A 47 7.13 4.18 -11.38
C THR A 47 7.60 3.85 -9.97
N THR A 48 8.72 4.45 -9.55
CA THR A 48 9.41 4.15 -8.28
C THR A 48 9.44 5.36 -7.35
N TRP A 49 9.39 5.11 -6.05
CA TRP A 49 9.65 6.12 -5.00
C TRP A 49 11.15 6.20 -4.65
N GLU A 50 11.99 5.44 -5.34
CA GLU A 50 13.45 5.34 -5.11
C GLU A 50 13.84 4.83 -3.71
N MET A 51 12.95 4.10 -3.04
CA MET A 51 13.24 3.51 -1.72
C MET A 51 13.86 2.12 -1.86
N ALA A 52 14.92 1.86 -1.09
CA ALA A 52 15.63 0.58 -1.13
C ALA A 52 14.71 -0.63 -0.86
N VAL A 53 13.76 -0.50 0.09
CA VAL A 53 12.80 -1.57 0.42
C VAL A 53 11.84 -1.86 -0.73
N GLU A 54 11.39 -0.83 -1.43
CA GLU A 54 10.54 -0.97 -2.61
C GLU A 54 11.28 -1.72 -3.72
N GLN A 55 12.48 -1.25 -4.07
CA GLN A 55 13.29 -1.84 -5.14
C GLN A 55 13.68 -3.29 -4.82
N ALA A 56 14.01 -3.60 -3.56
CA ALA A 56 14.27 -4.96 -3.11
C ALA A 56 13.04 -5.86 -3.25
N THR A 57 11.84 -5.35 -2.92
CA THR A 57 10.58 -6.08 -3.08
C THR A 57 10.30 -6.38 -4.55
N ILE A 58 10.36 -5.36 -5.42
CA ILE A 58 10.13 -5.55 -6.87
C ILE A 58 11.14 -6.52 -7.46
N LYS A 59 12.41 -6.40 -7.10
CA LYS A 59 13.45 -7.34 -7.54
C LYS A 59 13.11 -8.77 -7.11
N GLN A 60 12.79 -8.97 -5.84
CA GLN A 60 12.50 -10.28 -5.28
C GLN A 60 11.29 -10.95 -5.98
N ILE A 61 10.18 -10.23 -6.17
CA ILE A 61 9.00 -10.82 -6.83
C ILE A 61 9.27 -11.16 -8.28
N MET A 62 10.03 -10.34 -9.01
CA MET A 62 10.39 -10.63 -10.40
C MET A 62 11.30 -11.86 -10.51
N GLU A 63 12.37 -11.92 -9.69
CA GLU A 63 13.32 -13.03 -9.71
C GLU A 63 12.67 -14.34 -9.24
N SER A 64 11.81 -14.32 -8.23
CA SER A 64 11.04 -15.50 -7.76
C SER A 64 10.09 -16.02 -8.85
N ASP A 65 9.56 -15.15 -9.68
CA ASP A 65 8.69 -15.49 -10.80
C ASP A 65 9.46 -15.88 -12.09
N GLY A 66 10.80 -15.89 -12.03
CA GLY A 66 11.69 -16.23 -13.15
C GLY A 66 11.87 -15.09 -14.15
N GLY A 67 11.66 -13.84 -13.72
CA GLY A 67 11.92 -12.62 -14.47
C GLY A 67 13.33 -12.07 -14.21
N ASP A 68 13.73 -11.11 -15.03
CA ASP A 68 14.99 -10.40 -14.95
C ASP A 68 14.76 -8.93 -14.59
N PHE A 69 14.99 -8.60 -13.31
CA PHE A 69 14.81 -7.23 -12.79
C PHE A 69 15.63 -6.18 -13.54
N SER A 70 16.80 -6.55 -14.12
CA SER A 70 17.63 -5.60 -14.87
C SER A 70 16.97 -5.08 -16.15
N LYS A 71 15.92 -5.73 -16.61
CA LYS A 71 15.14 -5.32 -17.79
C LYS A 71 13.98 -4.37 -17.44
N LEU A 72 13.65 -4.20 -16.16
CA LEU A 72 12.64 -3.26 -15.72
C LEU A 72 13.17 -1.83 -15.84
N LYS A 73 12.40 -0.95 -16.46
CA LYS A 73 12.73 0.47 -16.55
C LYS A 73 12.09 1.20 -15.37
N MET A 74 12.87 1.64 -14.41
CA MET A 74 12.38 2.41 -13.28
C MET A 74 12.45 3.91 -13.58
N VAL A 75 11.32 4.61 -13.37
CA VAL A 75 11.20 6.05 -13.55
C VAL A 75 10.69 6.66 -12.23
N PRO A 76 11.47 7.57 -11.61
CA PRO A 76 11.01 8.24 -10.41
C PRO A 76 9.85 9.18 -10.73
N TYR A 77 8.71 8.93 -10.13
CA TYR A 77 7.52 9.74 -10.27
C TYR A 77 6.63 9.62 -9.02
N THR A 78 6.25 10.75 -8.46
CA THR A 78 5.24 10.79 -7.40
C THR A 78 3.87 10.75 -8.06
N VAL A 79 3.11 9.72 -7.74
CA VAL A 79 1.78 9.48 -8.31
C VAL A 79 0.74 9.95 -7.31
N ASP A 80 0.00 11.00 -7.65
CA ASP A 80 -1.16 11.46 -6.88
C ASP A 80 -2.44 10.71 -7.27
N ASP A 81 -2.53 10.30 -8.55
CA ASP A 81 -3.61 9.47 -9.12
C ASP A 81 -3.01 8.45 -10.09
N GLU A 82 -2.99 7.18 -9.66
CA GLU A 82 -2.41 6.07 -10.42
C GLU A 82 -3.14 5.86 -11.75
N ILE A 83 -4.47 6.03 -11.77
CA ILE A 83 -5.28 5.83 -12.96
C ILE A 83 -5.00 6.94 -13.98
N ALA A 84 -4.87 8.18 -13.54
CA ALA A 84 -4.49 9.28 -14.43
C ALA A 84 -3.10 9.06 -15.05
N GLY A 85 -2.13 8.58 -14.25
CA GLY A 85 -0.79 8.26 -14.73
C GLY A 85 -0.77 7.13 -15.77
N LEU A 86 -1.54 6.05 -15.55
CA LEU A 86 -1.70 4.95 -16.50
C LEU A 86 -2.38 5.42 -17.80
N LYS A 87 -3.46 6.21 -17.71
CA LYS A 87 -4.15 6.81 -18.88
C LYS A 87 -3.25 7.72 -19.71
N ALA A 88 -2.35 8.44 -19.04
CA ALA A 88 -1.40 9.34 -19.69
C ALA A 88 -0.15 8.64 -20.24
N ASN A 89 -0.05 7.32 -20.11
CA ASN A 89 1.12 6.51 -20.49
C ASN A 89 2.43 7.00 -19.85
N MET A 90 2.37 7.49 -18.60
CA MET A 90 3.56 7.94 -17.88
C MET A 90 4.40 6.77 -17.37
N PHE A 91 3.75 5.65 -17.11
CA PHE A 91 4.31 4.36 -16.72
C PHE A 91 3.36 3.24 -17.13
N ASP A 92 3.84 2.00 -17.11
CA ASP A 92 3.06 0.81 -17.47
C ASP A 92 2.52 0.09 -16.24
N CYS A 93 3.26 0.14 -15.12
CA CYS A 93 2.87 -0.48 -13.88
C CYS A 93 3.31 0.34 -12.65
N VAL A 94 2.59 0.15 -11.55
CA VAL A 94 2.75 0.93 -10.32
C VAL A 94 2.38 0.08 -9.09
N TRP A 95 3.08 0.30 -7.97
CA TRP A 95 2.70 -0.27 -6.68
C TRP A 95 1.48 0.44 -6.12
N VAL A 96 0.47 -0.33 -5.76
CA VAL A 96 -0.80 0.19 -5.24
C VAL A 96 -1.30 -0.62 -4.04
N TYR A 97 -2.31 -0.08 -3.37
CA TYR A 97 -3.11 -0.79 -2.37
C TYR A 97 -4.47 -1.14 -2.99
N GLU A 98 -4.82 -2.44 -2.98
CA GLU A 98 -6.01 -2.99 -3.64
C GLU A 98 -7.30 -2.26 -3.26
N GLY A 99 -7.52 -2.05 -1.96
CA GLY A 99 -8.73 -1.44 -1.43
C GLY A 99 -8.97 0.02 -1.84
N TRP A 100 -7.96 0.69 -2.41
CA TRP A 100 -8.07 2.07 -2.88
C TRP A 100 -7.95 2.15 -4.41
N ALA A 101 -6.81 1.81 -4.96
CA ALA A 101 -6.55 2.00 -6.39
C ALA A 101 -7.40 1.10 -7.30
N CYS A 102 -7.68 -0.17 -6.89
CA CYS A 102 -8.56 -1.02 -7.67
C CYS A 102 -10.02 -0.56 -7.60
N GLN A 103 -10.46 0.04 -6.49
CA GLN A 103 -11.78 0.65 -6.42
C GLN A 103 -11.86 1.90 -7.30
N ASN A 104 -10.82 2.74 -7.30
CA ASN A 104 -10.72 3.90 -8.19
C ASN A 104 -10.80 3.48 -9.68
N ALA A 105 -10.07 2.44 -10.07
CA ALA A 105 -10.14 1.89 -11.43
C ALA A 105 -11.57 1.46 -11.82
N LYS A 106 -12.29 0.79 -10.91
CA LYS A 106 -13.68 0.37 -11.12
C LYS A 106 -14.64 1.56 -11.29
N ILE A 107 -14.51 2.59 -10.43
CA ILE A 107 -15.35 3.80 -10.49
C ILE A 107 -15.13 4.54 -11.81
N GLN A 108 -13.88 4.59 -12.28
CA GLN A 108 -13.54 5.25 -13.53
C GLN A 108 -13.78 4.38 -14.77
N ASP A 109 -14.37 3.17 -14.61
CA ASP A 109 -14.55 2.17 -15.69
C ASP A 109 -13.27 1.97 -16.51
N TYR A 110 -12.11 1.92 -15.81
CA TYR A 110 -10.80 1.78 -16.42
C TYR A 110 -10.26 0.36 -16.20
N PRO A 111 -10.14 -0.46 -17.26
CA PRO A 111 -9.72 -1.85 -17.11
C PRO A 111 -8.23 -1.95 -16.75
N VAL A 112 -7.95 -2.62 -15.65
CA VAL A 112 -6.59 -2.85 -15.12
C VAL A 112 -6.36 -4.33 -14.84
N ASN A 113 -5.09 -4.75 -14.87
CA ASN A 113 -4.62 -5.95 -14.20
C ASN A 113 -4.12 -5.57 -12.81
N TYR A 114 -4.27 -6.48 -11.86
CA TYR A 114 -3.70 -6.39 -10.53
C TYR A 114 -3.21 -7.75 -10.09
N PHE A 115 -2.04 -7.82 -9.47
CA PHE A 115 -1.56 -8.99 -8.75
C PHE A 115 -0.97 -8.60 -7.41
N SER A 116 -1.32 -9.38 -6.36
CA SER A 116 -0.92 -9.10 -4.99
C SER A 116 0.47 -9.64 -4.70
N PHE A 117 1.26 -8.93 -3.88
CA PHE A 117 2.57 -9.41 -3.46
C PHE A 117 2.50 -10.66 -2.58
N LYS A 118 1.53 -10.75 -1.68
CA LYS A 118 1.34 -11.92 -0.80
C LYS A 118 1.07 -13.21 -1.56
N ASP A 119 0.48 -13.11 -2.78
CA ASP A 119 0.19 -14.27 -3.62
C ASP A 119 1.41 -14.70 -4.45
N MET A 120 2.45 -13.86 -4.50
CA MET A 120 3.69 -14.13 -5.20
C MET A 120 4.72 -14.84 -4.31
N ASP A 121 4.82 -14.45 -3.04
CA ASP A 121 5.75 -15.03 -2.07
C ASP A 121 5.25 -14.74 -0.64
N ASP A 122 5.16 -15.76 0.20
CA ASP A 122 4.69 -15.69 1.59
C ASP A 122 5.47 -14.67 2.43
N VAL A 123 6.72 -14.35 2.08
CA VAL A 123 7.54 -13.34 2.76
C VAL A 123 6.92 -11.94 2.68
N PHE A 124 6.07 -11.69 1.70
CA PHE A 124 5.39 -10.41 1.51
C PHE A 124 4.01 -10.34 2.18
N ASP A 125 3.55 -11.40 2.84
CA ASP A 125 2.33 -11.37 3.65
C ASP A 125 2.63 -10.91 5.09
N PHE A 126 3.00 -9.66 5.23
CA PHE A 126 3.33 -9.04 6.51
C PHE A 126 2.25 -8.03 6.95
N TYR A 127 2.23 -7.72 8.24
CA TYR A 127 1.30 -6.75 8.82
C TYR A 127 1.54 -5.35 8.28
N THR A 128 0.54 -4.79 7.61
CA THR A 128 0.60 -3.40 7.09
C THR A 128 -0.81 -2.87 6.81
N PRO A 129 -1.16 -1.66 7.31
CA PRO A 129 -0.35 -0.80 8.17
C PRO A 129 -0.22 -1.28 9.62
N VAL A 130 0.79 -0.74 10.30
CA VAL A 130 1.00 -0.94 11.74
C VAL A 130 1.00 0.40 12.46
N ILE A 131 0.67 0.40 13.75
CA ILE A 131 0.95 1.54 14.63
C ILE A 131 2.36 1.38 15.16
N ALA A 132 3.23 2.35 14.88
CA ALA A 132 4.57 2.42 15.42
C ALA A 132 4.62 3.45 16.56
N ALA A 133 5.45 3.19 17.57
CA ALA A 133 5.68 4.10 18.67
C ALA A 133 7.18 4.34 18.88
N ASN A 134 7.52 5.53 19.35
CA ASN A 134 8.84 5.78 19.92
C ASN A 134 8.97 4.96 21.21
N ILE A 135 10.05 4.19 21.33
CA ILE A 135 10.26 3.24 22.44
C ILE A 135 10.37 3.98 23.78
N GLU A 136 11.16 5.05 23.84
CA GLU A 136 11.37 5.83 25.07
C GLU A 136 10.06 6.49 25.53
N PHE A 137 9.30 7.07 24.58
CA PHE A 137 8.00 7.65 24.90
C PHE A 137 7.03 6.60 25.46
N ALA A 138 6.93 5.44 24.79
CA ALA A 138 6.02 4.37 25.21
C ALA A 138 6.39 3.80 26.59
N GLN A 139 7.68 3.67 26.88
CA GLN A 139 8.19 3.23 28.17
C GLN A 139 7.99 4.27 29.28
N ALA A 140 8.21 5.55 28.98
CA ALA A 140 8.01 6.64 29.94
C ALA A 140 6.52 6.92 30.21
N ASN A 141 5.63 6.64 29.23
CA ASN A 141 4.20 6.98 29.30
C ASN A 141 3.31 5.78 28.97
N PRO A 142 3.43 4.63 29.68
CA PRO A 142 2.76 3.40 29.30
C PRO A 142 1.23 3.51 29.33
N GLU A 143 0.66 4.29 30.25
CA GLU A 143 -0.79 4.44 30.32
C GLU A 143 -1.34 5.31 29.17
N VAL A 144 -0.57 6.29 28.69
CA VAL A 144 -0.93 7.09 27.52
C VAL A 144 -0.90 6.19 26.26
N ALA A 145 0.17 5.42 26.07
CA ALA A 145 0.29 4.50 24.95
C ALA A 145 -0.86 3.47 24.94
N LYS A 146 -1.18 2.86 26.09
CA LYS A 146 -2.30 1.92 26.20
C LYS A 146 -3.66 2.60 25.94
N ALA A 147 -3.86 3.83 26.42
CA ALA A 147 -5.10 4.57 26.18
C ALA A 147 -5.29 4.88 24.70
N PHE A 148 -4.22 5.31 24.02
CA PHE A 148 -4.22 5.51 22.57
C PHE A 148 -4.57 4.24 21.81
N LEU A 149 -3.92 3.12 22.12
CA LEU A 149 -4.18 1.84 21.46
C LEU A 149 -5.62 1.34 21.69
N ARG A 150 -6.16 1.54 22.91
CA ARG A 150 -7.58 1.22 23.17
C ARG A 150 -8.54 2.08 22.36
N ALA A 151 -8.23 3.36 22.18
CA ALA A 151 -9.04 4.27 21.35
C ALA A 151 -8.94 3.91 19.87
N ALA A 152 -7.73 3.68 19.35
CA ALA A 152 -7.50 3.25 17.99
C ALA A 152 -8.25 1.93 17.69
N LYS A 153 -8.12 0.93 18.57
CA LYS A 153 -8.84 -0.34 18.44
C LYS A 153 -10.35 -0.14 18.31
N LYS A 154 -10.96 0.69 19.18
CA LYS A 154 -12.40 1.00 19.10
C LYS A 154 -12.78 1.66 17.78
N GLY A 155 -11.93 2.55 17.25
CA GLY A 155 -12.17 3.21 15.96
C GLY A 155 -12.14 2.20 14.81
N TYR A 156 -11.17 1.31 14.76
CA TYR A 156 -11.10 0.26 13.74
C TYR A 156 -12.22 -0.77 13.86
N GLU A 157 -12.57 -1.20 15.09
CA GLU A 157 -13.72 -2.08 15.32
C GLU A 157 -15.04 -1.43 14.88
N PHE A 158 -15.19 -0.12 15.11
CA PHE A 158 -16.34 0.66 14.62
C PHE A 158 -16.38 0.69 13.09
N ALA A 159 -15.23 0.96 12.43
CA ALA A 159 -15.16 1.00 10.97
C ALA A 159 -15.51 -0.35 10.34
N VAL A 160 -15.07 -1.47 10.93
CA VAL A 160 -15.43 -2.82 10.46
C VAL A 160 -16.92 -3.12 10.65
N GLN A 161 -17.52 -2.69 11.78
CA GLN A 161 -18.92 -2.96 12.09
C GLN A 161 -19.89 -2.03 11.35
N LYS A 162 -19.44 -0.81 11.03
CA LYS A 162 -20.25 0.26 10.45
C LYS A 162 -19.46 1.02 9.37
N PRO A 163 -19.11 0.35 8.26
CA PRO A 163 -18.26 0.94 7.23
C PRO A 163 -18.85 2.22 6.62
N GLU A 164 -20.15 2.26 6.37
CA GLU A 164 -20.83 3.45 5.83
C GLU A 164 -20.77 4.66 6.80
N ASP A 165 -20.97 4.42 8.10
CA ASP A 165 -20.86 5.49 9.11
C ASP A 165 -19.40 5.97 9.23
N ALA A 166 -18.42 5.06 9.14
CA ALA A 166 -17.01 5.40 9.16
C ALA A 166 -16.60 6.22 7.92
N ALA A 167 -17.06 5.84 6.73
CA ALA A 167 -16.84 6.59 5.50
C ALA A 167 -17.43 8.01 5.60
N LYS A 168 -18.63 8.15 6.16
CA LYS A 168 -19.26 9.46 6.36
C LYS A 168 -18.43 10.35 7.31
N ILE A 169 -17.97 9.80 8.44
CA ILE A 169 -17.10 10.54 9.38
C ILE A 169 -15.80 10.97 8.68
N LEU A 170 -15.18 10.09 7.89
CA LEU A 170 -13.98 10.43 7.14
C LEU A 170 -14.22 11.59 6.17
N LEU A 171 -15.33 11.58 5.44
CA LEU A 171 -15.68 12.65 4.49
C LEU A 171 -16.07 13.96 5.19
N GLU A 172 -16.61 13.92 6.41
CA GLU A 172 -16.85 15.11 7.22
C GLU A 172 -15.53 15.77 7.70
N GLU A 173 -14.50 14.96 8.03
CA GLU A 173 -13.21 15.44 8.51
C GLU A 173 -12.22 15.78 7.38
N VAL A 174 -12.35 15.13 6.22
CA VAL A 174 -11.46 15.29 5.06
C VAL A 174 -12.31 15.49 3.79
N PRO A 175 -12.95 16.66 3.63
CA PRO A 175 -13.93 16.91 2.58
C PRO A 175 -13.34 16.99 1.16
N GLU A 176 -12.02 17.03 1.01
CA GLU A 176 -11.32 16.99 -0.28
C GLU A 176 -11.23 15.59 -0.90
N LEU A 177 -11.54 14.53 -0.16
CA LEU A 177 -11.56 13.18 -0.68
C LEU A 177 -12.77 12.95 -1.59
N ASP A 178 -12.57 12.13 -2.62
CA ASP A 178 -13.65 11.68 -3.50
C ASP A 178 -14.63 10.78 -2.73
N ALA A 179 -15.89 11.21 -2.67
CA ALA A 179 -16.91 10.52 -1.88
C ALA A 179 -17.25 9.13 -2.43
N ASP A 180 -17.25 8.96 -3.75
CA ASP A 180 -17.56 7.68 -4.38
C ASP A 180 -16.43 6.69 -4.09
N LEU A 181 -15.17 7.15 -4.14
CA LEU A 181 -14.01 6.32 -3.83
C LEU A 181 -13.96 5.93 -2.35
N VAL A 182 -14.21 6.86 -1.43
CA VAL A 182 -14.26 6.56 0.03
C VAL A 182 -15.34 5.53 0.32
N ASN A 183 -16.54 5.68 -0.22
CA ASN A 183 -17.64 4.73 -0.01
C ASN A 183 -17.35 3.35 -0.62
N ALA A 184 -16.75 3.30 -1.82
CA ALA A 184 -16.38 2.04 -2.45
C ALA A 184 -15.24 1.33 -1.70
N SER A 185 -14.30 2.08 -1.13
CA SER A 185 -13.17 1.52 -0.36
C SER A 185 -13.57 1.04 1.03
N ALA A 186 -14.70 1.53 1.57
CA ALA A 186 -15.24 1.12 2.88
C ALA A 186 -16.13 -0.14 2.80
N SER A 187 -16.59 -0.53 1.61
CA SER A 187 -17.49 -1.66 1.38
C SER A 187 -16.72 -2.95 1.10
#